data_4d688011aeb4bfb7bacc0147aab5f42c
#
_entry.id   4d688011aeb4bfb7bacc0147aab5f42c
#
_cell.length_a   1.000
_cell.length_b   1.000
_cell.length_c   1.000
_cell.angle_alpha   90.00
_cell.angle_beta   90.00
_cell.angle_gamma   90.00
#
_symmetry.space_group_name_H-M   'P 1'
#
loop_
_entity.id
_entity.type
_entity.pdbx_description
1 polymer ?
#
loop_
_entity_poly.entity_id
_entity_poly.type
_entity_poly.pdbx_seq_one_letter_code
_entity_poly.pdbx_strand_id
1 'polypeptide(L)'
;MRVVCVDDHPVMLKGICQNIRQLLPNAIVSAFSHAEDALGFVKENGCDILISEIELCSVNGLTLAKNIKQINPKVNIIFLTVCDEKEHAREVLQIKPSGYLVKPARSEQLEAELNNLRYSAS
;
A
#
# COMPACT_ATOMS: atom_id res chain seq x y z
N MET A 1 -1.47 -15.00 1.14
CA MET A 1 -1.17 -13.64 0.65
C MET A 1 -1.06 -12.68 1.84
N ARG A 2 -0.01 -11.89 1.87
CA ARG A 2 0.22 -10.89 2.91
C ARG A 2 -0.01 -9.50 2.37
N VAL A 3 -0.87 -8.73 3.03
CA VAL A 3 -1.19 -7.34 2.70
C VAL A 3 -0.73 -6.46 3.86
N VAL A 4 0.07 -5.45 3.54
CA VAL A 4 0.54 -4.47 4.52
C VAL A 4 -0.11 -3.13 4.19
N CYS A 5 -0.79 -2.54 5.17
CA CYS A 5 -1.45 -1.25 5.05
C CYS A 5 -0.75 -0.22 5.92
N VAL A 6 -0.44 0.94 5.36
CA VAL A 6 0.28 2.00 6.07
C VAL A 6 -0.45 3.33 5.90
N ASP A 7 -0.83 3.94 7.00
CA ASP A 7 -1.45 5.26 7.04
C ASP A 7 -1.31 5.79 8.46
N ASP A 8 -0.89 7.04 8.61
CA ASP A 8 -0.69 7.65 9.93
C ASP A 8 -1.97 8.23 10.55
N HIS A 9 -3.10 8.09 9.87
CA HIS A 9 -4.41 8.46 10.39
C HIS A 9 -5.12 7.21 10.91
N PRO A 10 -5.27 7.04 12.24
CA PRO A 10 -5.76 5.77 12.81
C PRO A 10 -7.13 5.33 12.31
N VAL A 11 -8.07 6.26 12.17
CA VAL A 11 -9.42 5.93 11.71
C VAL A 11 -9.40 5.47 10.25
N MET A 12 -8.64 6.16 9.41
CA MET A 12 -8.48 5.80 8.01
C MET A 12 -7.82 4.43 7.87
N LEU A 13 -6.76 4.19 8.61
CA LEU A 13 -6.04 2.91 8.60
C LEU A 13 -6.97 1.75 8.98
N LYS A 14 -7.74 1.92 10.03
CA LYS A 14 -8.71 0.91 10.48
C LYS A 14 -9.73 0.61 9.38
N GLY A 15 -10.27 1.64 8.74
CA GLY A 15 -11.24 1.49 7.67
C GLY A 15 -10.67 0.74 6.46
N ILE A 16 -9.45 1.09 6.07
CA ILE A 16 -8.77 0.41 4.96
C ILE A 16 -8.60 -1.08 5.28
N CYS A 17 -8.12 -1.41 6.47
CA CYS A 17 -7.89 -2.79 6.87
C CYS A 17 -9.19 -3.60 6.90
N GLN A 18 -10.26 -3.03 7.42
CA GLN A 18 -11.56 -3.70 7.43
C GLN A 18 -12.05 -3.98 6.01
N ASN A 19 -11.89 -3.00 5.12
CA ASN A 19 -12.30 -3.15 3.72
C ASN A 19 -11.47 -4.25 3.02
N ILE A 20 -10.17 -4.26 3.22
CA ILE A 20 -9.30 -5.28 2.63
C ILE A 20 -9.68 -6.68 3.15
N ARG A 21 -9.95 -6.81 4.44
CA ARG A 21 -10.36 -8.10 5.00
C ARG A 21 -11.67 -8.62 4.42
N GLN A 22 -12.59 -7.71 4.08
CA GLN A 22 -13.84 -8.07 3.41
C GLN A 22 -13.60 -8.50 1.97
N LEU A 23 -12.74 -7.79 1.25
CA LEU A 23 -12.44 -8.07 -0.16
C LEU A 23 -11.55 -9.30 -0.33
N LEU A 24 -10.65 -9.53 0.61
CA LEU A 24 -9.69 -10.63 0.58
C LEU A 24 -9.73 -11.41 1.90
N PRO A 25 -10.78 -12.22 2.12
CA PRO A 25 -10.98 -12.86 3.42
C PRO A 25 -9.90 -13.85 3.83
N ASN A 26 -9.13 -14.35 2.87
CA ASN A 26 -8.04 -15.29 3.15
C ASN A 26 -6.67 -14.62 3.28
N ALA A 27 -6.59 -13.32 3.09
CA ALA A 27 -5.33 -12.60 3.21
C ALA A 27 -4.98 -12.33 4.67
N ILE A 28 -3.68 -12.26 4.95
CA ILE A 28 -3.18 -11.82 6.25
C ILE A 28 -2.92 -10.32 6.13
N VAL A 29 -3.71 -9.51 6.82
CA VAL A 29 -3.65 -8.06 6.75
C VAL A 29 -2.97 -7.51 8.00
N SER A 30 -1.90 -6.75 7.81
CA SER A 30 -1.16 -6.10 8.90
C SER A 30 -1.18 -4.59 8.68
N ALA A 31 -1.43 -3.85 9.75
CA ALA A 31 -1.62 -2.41 9.72
C ALA A 31 -0.52 -1.71 10.49
N PHE A 32 0.01 -0.62 9.92
CA PHE A 32 1.06 0.16 10.56
C PHE A 32 0.77 1.65 10.38
N SER A 33 0.97 2.41 11.45
CA SER A 33 0.86 3.87 11.40
C SER A 33 2.21 4.55 11.13
N HIS A 34 3.30 3.79 11.19
CA HIS A 34 4.65 4.30 10.93
C HIS A 34 5.36 3.47 9.88
N ALA A 35 6.00 4.15 8.93
CA ALA A 35 6.69 3.49 7.83
C ALA A 35 7.83 2.58 8.31
N GLU A 36 8.56 2.99 9.36
CA GLU A 36 9.68 2.21 9.88
C GLU A 36 9.22 0.85 10.39
N ASP A 37 8.08 0.82 11.09
CA ASP A 37 7.51 -0.42 11.62
C ASP A 37 7.06 -1.34 10.49
N ALA A 38 6.45 -0.77 9.46
CA ALA A 38 6.03 -1.52 8.28
C ALA A 38 7.25 -2.13 7.57
N LEU A 39 8.31 -1.35 7.40
CA LEU A 39 9.52 -1.84 6.75
C LEU A 39 10.17 -2.97 7.53
N GLY A 40 10.25 -2.84 8.85
CA GLY A 40 10.78 -3.89 9.73
C GLY A 40 9.97 -5.18 9.62
N PHE A 41 8.65 -5.06 9.60
CA PHE A 41 7.76 -6.21 9.43
C PHE A 41 7.99 -6.91 8.09
N VAL A 42 8.11 -6.14 7.01
CA VAL A 42 8.30 -6.71 5.66
C VAL A 42 9.65 -7.42 5.55
N LYS A 43 10.69 -6.88 6.18
CA LYS A 43 12.00 -7.54 6.21
C LYS A 43 11.95 -8.92 6.83
N GLU A 44 11.11 -9.11 7.83
CA GLU A 44 10.99 -10.39 8.56
C GLU A 44 9.97 -11.34 7.92
N ASN A 45 8.88 -10.81 7.39
CA ASN A 45 7.71 -11.61 7.00
C ASN A 45 7.41 -11.58 5.50
N GLY A 46 7.93 -10.62 4.77
CA GLY A 46 7.58 -10.42 3.37
C GLY A 46 6.27 -9.65 3.21
N CYS A 47 5.92 -9.37 1.96
CA CYS A 47 4.73 -8.62 1.61
C CYS A 47 4.39 -8.86 0.14
N ASP A 48 3.15 -9.21 -0.15
CA ASP A 48 2.66 -9.39 -1.53
C ASP A 48 2.03 -8.11 -2.06
N ILE A 49 1.29 -7.39 -1.21
CA ILE A 49 0.62 -6.14 -1.56
C ILE A 49 0.90 -5.11 -0.47
N LEU A 50 1.40 -3.96 -0.87
CA LEU A 50 1.54 -2.80 -0.01
C LEU A 50 0.48 -1.77 -0.39
N ILE A 51 -0.34 -1.35 0.57
CA ILE A 51 -1.29 -0.25 0.38
C ILE A 51 -0.84 0.85 1.30
N SER A 52 -0.40 1.97 0.74
CA SER A 52 0.23 3.02 1.55
C SER A 52 -0.19 4.42 1.13
N GLU A 53 -0.37 5.27 2.14
CA GLU A 53 -0.40 6.70 1.95
C GLU A 53 1.00 7.19 1.55
N ILE A 54 1.07 8.24 0.75
CA ILE A 54 2.33 8.87 0.37
C ILE A 54 2.79 9.84 1.46
N GLU A 55 1.89 10.71 1.94
CA GLU A 55 2.23 11.67 2.99
C GLU A 55 2.11 11.03 4.36
N LEU A 56 3.25 10.58 4.89
CA LEU A 56 3.37 10.02 6.23
C LEU A 56 4.22 10.95 7.08
N CYS A 57 4.07 10.87 8.41
CA CYS A 57 4.71 11.82 9.33
C CYS A 57 6.24 11.78 9.32
N SER A 58 6.83 10.60 9.29
CA SER A 58 8.28 10.44 9.47
C SER A 58 9.00 10.12 8.17
N VAL A 59 8.51 9.16 7.42
CA VAL A 59 9.10 8.72 6.16
C VAL A 59 8.02 8.77 5.09
N ASN A 60 8.36 9.39 3.97
CA ASN A 60 7.46 9.47 2.82
C ASN A 60 7.11 8.07 2.31
N GLY A 61 5.84 7.85 1.95
CA GLY A 61 5.37 6.56 1.45
C GLY A 61 6.04 6.13 0.14
N LEU A 62 6.53 7.08 -0.66
CA LEU A 62 7.31 6.75 -1.85
C LEU A 62 8.64 6.10 -1.48
N THR A 63 9.31 6.62 -0.45
CA THR A 63 10.55 6.06 0.08
C THR A 63 10.29 4.66 0.65
N LEU A 64 9.22 4.50 1.40
CA LEU A 64 8.82 3.18 1.92
C LEU A 64 8.62 2.18 0.78
N ALA A 65 7.90 2.57 -0.25
CA ALA A 65 7.63 1.71 -1.40
C ALA A 65 8.93 1.30 -2.11
N LYS A 66 9.85 2.25 -2.29
CA LYS A 66 11.16 1.96 -2.90
C LYS A 66 11.94 0.93 -2.07
N ASN A 67 11.95 1.12 -0.75
CA ASN A 67 12.67 0.22 0.16
C ASN A 67 12.06 -1.18 0.15
N ILE A 68 10.73 -1.28 0.13
CA ILE A 68 10.05 -2.57 0.08
C ILE A 68 10.30 -3.25 -1.27
N LYS A 69 10.34 -2.51 -2.37
CA LYS A 69 10.67 -3.06 -3.68
C LYS A 69 12.08 -3.63 -3.75
N GLN A 70 13.02 -3.11 -2.97
CA GLN A 70 14.36 -3.69 -2.88
C GLN A 70 14.35 -5.05 -2.21
N ILE A 71 13.43 -5.26 -1.27
CA ILE A 71 13.26 -6.55 -0.58
C ILE A 71 12.55 -7.54 -1.48
N ASN A 72 11.46 -7.10 -2.12
CA ASN A 72 10.67 -7.93 -3.04
C ASN A 72 10.33 -7.12 -4.30
N PRO A 73 11.10 -7.30 -5.40
CA PRO A 73 10.85 -6.57 -6.65
C PRO A 73 9.47 -6.81 -7.26
N LYS A 74 8.79 -7.89 -6.86
CA LYS A 74 7.47 -8.25 -7.37
C LYS A 74 6.34 -7.86 -6.43
N VAL A 75 6.60 -7.02 -5.43
CA VAL A 75 5.53 -6.52 -4.57
C VAL A 75 4.57 -5.65 -5.39
N ASN A 76 3.28 -5.84 -5.15
CA ASN A 76 2.25 -4.98 -5.74
C ASN A 76 2.04 -3.79 -4.83
N ILE A 77 2.24 -2.58 -5.35
CA ILE A 77 2.10 -1.36 -4.59
C ILE A 77 0.86 -0.63 -5.06
N ILE A 78 -0.04 -0.33 -4.12
CA ILE A 78 -1.21 0.50 -4.35
C ILE A 78 -1.07 1.72 -3.45
N PHE A 79 -0.94 2.90 -4.04
CA PHE A 79 -0.99 4.14 -3.27
C PHE A 79 -2.44 4.53 -3.04
N LEU A 80 -2.78 4.80 -1.80
CA LEU A 80 -4.08 5.32 -1.40
C LEU A 80 -3.79 6.59 -0.61
N THR A 81 -3.95 7.75 -1.25
CA THR A 81 -3.32 8.97 -0.78
C THR A 81 -4.21 10.19 -1.00
N VAL A 82 -3.96 11.25 -0.23
CA VAL A 82 -4.57 12.56 -0.45
C VAL A 82 -3.87 13.33 -1.57
N CYS A 83 -2.69 12.91 -2.00
CA CYS A 83 -1.91 13.58 -3.03
C CYS A 83 -2.50 13.35 -4.41
N ASP A 84 -2.59 14.41 -5.21
CA ASP A 84 -2.87 14.28 -6.64
C ASP A 84 -1.74 13.49 -7.30
N GLU A 85 -2.07 12.63 -8.25
CA GLU A 85 -1.10 11.80 -8.97
C GLU A 85 0.01 12.64 -9.62
N LYS A 86 -0.29 13.87 -10.02
CA LYS A 86 0.66 14.76 -10.66
C LYS A 86 1.74 15.31 -9.73
N GLU A 87 1.47 15.37 -8.43
CA GLU A 87 2.41 15.95 -7.47
C GLU A 87 3.72 15.17 -7.38
N HIS A 88 3.67 13.85 -7.58
CA HIS A 88 4.82 12.96 -7.47
C HIS A 88 4.97 12.09 -8.72
N ALA A 89 4.51 12.57 -9.87
CA ALA A 89 4.39 11.75 -11.08
C ALA A 89 5.69 11.05 -11.46
N ARG A 90 6.82 11.78 -11.40
CA ARG A 90 8.12 11.22 -11.79
C ARG A 90 8.53 10.06 -10.89
N GLU A 91 8.42 10.23 -9.57
CA GLU A 91 8.77 9.18 -8.61
C GLU A 91 7.82 8.00 -8.70
N VAL A 92 6.53 8.26 -8.85
CA VAL A 92 5.52 7.23 -9.01
C VAL A 92 5.80 6.38 -10.25
N LEU A 93 6.15 7.02 -11.37
CA LEU A 93 6.51 6.28 -12.59
C LEU A 93 7.72 5.38 -12.39
N GLN A 94 8.71 5.82 -11.61
CA GLN A 94 9.89 5.01 -11.31
C GLN A 94 9.57 3.80 -10.45
N ILE A 95 8.62 3.94 -9.51
CA ILE A 95 8.19 2.86 -8.63
C ILE A 95 7.35 1.83 -9.38
N LYS A 96 6.60 2.25 -10.39
CA LYS A 96 5.71 1.40 -11.17
C LYS A 96 4.68 0.69 -10.28
N PRO A 97 3.82 1.43 -9.57
CA PRO A 97 2.82 0.81 -8.72
C PRO A 97 1.78 0.05 -9.54
N SER A 98 1.11 -0.90 -8.89
CA SER A 98 -0.04 -1.58 -9.48
C SER A 98 -1.25 -0.68 -9.57
N GLY A 99 -1.38 0.26 -8.63
CA GLY A 99 -2.52 1.17 -8.61
C GLY A 99 -2.23 2.46 -7.85
N TYR A 100 -3.06 3.46 -8.12
CA TYR A 100 -2.99 4.77 -7.49
C TYR A 100 -4.40 5.29 -7.29
N LEU A 101 -4.81 5.47 -6.04
CA LEU A 101 -6.13 5.98 -5.70
C LEU A 101 -6.01 7.24 -4.86
N VAL A 102 -6.78 8.25 -5.21
CA VAL A 102 -6.84 9.50 -4.45
C VAL A 102 -8.02 9.42 -3.47
N LYS A 103 -7.77 9.75 -2.22
CA LYS A 103 -8.81 9.76 -1.18
C LYS A 103 -9.82 10.87 -1.41
N PRO A 104 -11.10 10.65 -1.11
CA PRO A 104 -11.67 9.40 -0.61
C PRO A 104 -11.87 8.39 -1.72
N ALA A 105 -11.45 7.15 -1.50
CA ALA A 105 -11.63 6.07 -2.45
C ALA A 105 -12.75 5.13 -1.99
N ARG A 106 -13.59 4.73 -2.95
CA ARG A 106 -14.67 3.80 -2.66
C ARG A 106 -14.19 2.36 -2.67
N SER A 107 -14.93 1.49 -2.01
CA SER A 107 -14.62 0.06 -1.97
C SER A 107 -14.49 -0.54 -3.36
N GLU A 108 -15.35 -0.14 -4.30
CA GLU A 108 -15.30 -0.63 -5.68
C GLU A 108 -14.01 -0.26 -6.40
N GLN A 109 -13.48 0.93 -6.11
CA GLN A 109 -12.21 1.37 -6.68
C GLN A 109 -11.05 0.54 -6.16
N LEU A 110 -11.04 0.26 -4.86
CA LEU A 110 -10.03 -0.59 -4.25
C LEU A 110 -10.12 -2.02 -4.76
N GLU A 111 -11.33 -2.55 -4.86
CA GLU A 111 -11.56 -3.88 -5.41
C GLU A 111 -11.03 -4.00 -6.84
N ALA A 112 -11.28 -2.98 -7.68
CA ALA A 112 -10.78 -2.97 -9.04
C ALA A 112 -9.25 -3.05 -9.09
N GLU A 113 -8.55 -2.32 -8.20
CA GLU A 113 -7.10 -2.37 -8.15
C GLU A 113 -6.59 -3.74 -7.67
N LEU A 114 -7.27 -4.36 -6.71
CA LEU A 114 -6.91 -5.69 -6.22
C LEU A 114 -7.13 -6.77 -7.28
N ASN A 115 -8.06 -6.55 -8.21
CA ASN A 115 -8.30 -7.47 -9.32
C ASN A 115 -7.38 -7.22 -10.53
N ASN A 116 -6.54 -6.19 -10.45
CA ASN A 116 -5.67 -5.79 -11.56
C ASN A 116 -4.23 -5.61 -11.09
N LEU A 117 -3.72 -6.55 -10.32
CA LEU A 117 -2.37 -6.51 -9.80
C LEU A 117 -1.34 -6.72 -10.91
N ARG A 118 -0.21 -6.01 -10.81
CA ARG A 118 0.88 -6.10 -11.76
C ARG A 118 1.57 -7.47 -11.68
N TYR A 119 1.70 -8.02 -10.47
CA TYR A 119 2.35 -9.30 -10.22
C TYR A 119 1.37 -10.28 -9.58
N SER A 120 1.49 -11.55 -9.93
CA SER A 120 0.67 -12.58 -9.32
C SER A 120 1.00 -12.68 -7.82
N ALA A 121 -0.03 -12.54 -6.98
CA ALA A 121 0.10 -12.63 -5.52
C ALA A 121 -0.42 -13.99 -5.07
N SER A 122 0.38 -14.99 -5.22
CA SER A 122 0.02 -16.38 -4.85
C SER A 122 0.56 -16.77 -3.50
#